data_2313d876a0e43b5e20ddf72d6bb3fb53
#
_entry.id   2313d876a0e43b5e20ddf72d6bb3fb53
#
_cell.length_a   1.000
_cell.length_b   1.000
_cell.length_c   1.000
_cell.angle_alpha   90.00
_cell.angle_beta   90.00
_cell.angle_gamma   90.00
#
_symmetry.space_group_name_H-M   'P 1'
#
loop_
_entity.id
_entity.type
_entity.pdbx_description
1 polymer ?
#
loop_
_entity_poly.entity_id
_entity_poly.type
_entity_poly.pdbx_seq_one_letter_code
_entity_poly.pdbx_strand_id
1 'polypeptide(L)'
;MKPNSTKLKQQNTVLRKQNIEFKERQEFLSGINIEDLTSLEKFTIGPNYKHKDEAIAISTISDVHTEEPVVKSIVNNLNEYNLQICEERVTRYFKRLLYMINQARKAGYRVDNLVVGFLGDFITGYIHEELEEVNLLTPVQATLLIQELLIKGIKLLSEDGKLEKIIIPCVPGNHSRTTRKKRFTTGYKNSYEWLMYNNIKKYLIDVGSFNNVEIIIPESEFIYLNLFGYVNKFSHGDHFNYQGGIGGLEVPLKKWILRENAVIKTDMSWIAHWHQYIVLNKVRVNGSLIGYNSYARAYGFEPEPPKMQFQLLDKRRGFTLNNPIILTDW
;
A
#
# COMPACT_ATOMS: atom_id res chain seq x y z
N MET A 1 41.17 41.57 -10.74
CA MET A 1 41.30 40.10 -10.54
C MET A 1 40.61 39.38 -11.68
N LYS A 2 41.37 38.64 -12.51
CA LYS A 2 40.74 37.83 -13.58
C LYS A 2 40.03 36.62 -12.95
N PRO A 3 38.78 36.28 -13.32
CA PRO A 3 38.10 35.15 -12.76
C PRO A 3 38.86 33.83 -13.08
N ASN A 4 38.96 32.99 -12.07
CA ASN A 4 39.73 31.75 -12.13
C ASN A 4 39.14 30.80 -13.21
N SER A 5 39.83 30.71 -14.35
CA SER A 5 39.36 30.00 -15.56
C SER A 5 39.06 28.51 -15.30
N THR A 6 39.68 27.93 -14.29
CA THR A 6 39.47 26.52 -13.87
C THR A 6 38.10 26.31 -13.23
N LYS A 7 37.67 27.28 -12.39
CA LYS A 7 36.35 27.23 -11.72
C LYS A 7 35.19 27.38 -12.70
N LEU A 8 35.39 28.28 -13.70
CA LEU A 8 34.41 28.44 -14.79
C LEU A 8 34.33 27.21 -15.70
N LYS A 9 35.44 26.54 -15.97
CA LYS A 9 35.45 25.28 -16.75
C LYS A 9 34.73 24.16 -16.00
N GLN A 10 34.94 24.02 -14.70
CA GLN A 10 34.23 23.05 -13.87
C GLN A 10 32.72 23.33 -13.81
N GLN A 11 32.31 24.59 -13.61
CA GLN A 11 30.89 24.95 -13.64
C GLN A 11 30.24 24.69 -15.00
N ASN A 12 30.90 24.99 -16.11
CA ASN A 12 30.40 24.67 -17.44
C ASN A 12 30.28 23.17 -17.70
N THR A 13 31.18 22.37 -17.16
CA THR A 13 31.08 20.90 -17.26
C THR A 13 29.89 20.35 -16.49
N VAL A 14 29.62 20.86 -15.29
CA VAL A 14 28.46 20.50 -14.49
C VAL A 14 27.14 20.90 -15.17
N LEU A 15 27.08 22.13 -15.67
CA LEU A 15 25.91 22.63 -16.40
C LEU A 15 25.66 21.87 -17.71
N ARG A 16 26.70 21.44 -18.42
CA ARG A 16 26.56 20.59 -19.60
C ARG A 16 26.00 19.21 -19.25
N LYS A 17 26.49 18.58 -18.17
CA LYS A 17 25.93 17.32 -17.68
C LYS A 17 24.45 17.46 -17.30
N GLN A 18 24.11 18.48 -16.55
CA GLN A 18 22.71 18.73 -16.15
C GLN A 18 21.78 18.99 -17.35
N ASN A 19 22.29 19.71 -18.38
CA ASN A 19 21.53 19.94 -19.61
C ASN A 19 21.36 18.65 -20.46
N ILE A 20 22.33 17.75 -20.47
CA ILE A 20 22.22 16.46 -21.13
C ILE A 20 21.18 15.60 -20.40
N GLU A 21 21.29 15.45 -19.08
CA GLU A 21 20.33 14.74 -18.24
C GLU A 21 18.90 15.31 -18.37
N PHE A 22 18.78 16.62 -18.49
CA PHE A 22 17.50 17.29 -18.69
C PHE A 22 16.90 16.98 -20.08
N LYS A 23 17.73 16.98 -21.15
CA LYS A 23 17.29 16.63 -22.50
C LYS A 23 16.89 15.16 -22.61
N GLU A 24 17.72 14.25 -22.09
CA GLU A 24 17.42 12.81 -22.07
C GLU A 24 16.10 12.55 -21.29
N ARG A 25 15.86 13.28 -20.22
CA ARG A 25 14.63 13.22 -19.45
C ARG A 25 13.43 13.79 -20.21
N GLN A 26 13.60 14.88 -20.96
CA GLN A 26 12.56 15.42 -21.84
C GLN A 26 12.24 14.48 -23.01
N GLU A 27 13.26 13.88 -23.63
CA GLU A 27 13.08 12.87 -24.70
C GLU A 27 12.39 11.63 -24.18
N PHE A 28 12.75 11.13 -22.99
CA PHE A 28 12.06 10.04 -22.32
C PHE A 28 10.59 10.38 -22.04
N LEU A 29 10.30 11.58 -21.51
CA LEU A 29 8.94 12.03 -21.22
C LEU A 29 8.12 12.29 -22.48
N SER A 30 8.74 12.72 -23.58
CA SER A 30 8.06 12.89 -24.88
C SER A 30 7.82 11.56 -25.61
N GLY A 31 8.60 10.52 -25.28
CA GLY A 31 8.41 9.17 -25.79
C GLY A 31 7.38 8.35 -25.02
N ILE A 32 6.93 8.82 -23.85
CA ILE A 32 5.81 8.21 -23.13
C ILE A 32 4.53 8.59 -23.89
N ASN A 33 4.07 7.65 -24.69
CA ASN A 33 2.80 7.81 -25.37
C ASN A 33 1.68 7.85 -24.33
N ILE A 34 1.04 9.00 -24.17
CA ILE A 34 -0.08 9.18 -23.23
C ILE A 34 -1.22 8.18 -23.55
N GLU A 35 -1.24 7.64 -24.76
CA GLU A 35 -2.16 6.58 -25.16
C GLU A 35 -1.90 5.25 -24.44
N ASP A 36 -0.67 4.95 -23.98
CA ASP A 36 -0.42 3.79 -23.11
C ASP A 36 -0.97 3.98 -21.67
N LEU A 37 -1.30 5.20 -21.29
CA LEU A 37 -2.07 5.49 -20.08
C LEU A 37 -3.57 5.15 -20.23
N THR A 38 -4.03 4.75 -21.42
CA THR A 38 -5.39 4.23 -21.63
C THR A 38 -5.65 2.93 -20.87
N SER A 39 -4.60 2.24 -20.44
CA SER A 39 -4.74 1.17 -19.46
C SER A 39 -5.35 1.67 -18.13
N LEU A 40 -5.17 2.95 -17.78
CA LEU A 40 -5.79 3.57 -16.60
C LEU A 40 -7.33 3.72 -16.78
N GLU A 41 -7.82 3.89 -17.99
CA GLU A 41 -9.28 3.95 -18.25
C GLU A 41 -9.96 2.63 -17.90
N LYS A 42 -9.27 1.51 -18.08
CA LYS A 42 -9.76 0.18 -17.73
C LYS A 42 -10.08 0.04 -16.24
N PHE A 43 -9.41 0.82 -15.40
CA PHE A 43 -9.55 0.80 -13.93
C PHE A 43 -10.22 2.08 -13.41
N THR A 44 -10.93 2.80 -14.25
CA THR A 44 -11.65 4.00 -13.85
C THR A 44 -13.01 3.62 -13.30
N ILE A 45 -13.29 4.00 -12.05
CA ILE A 45 -14.64 4.05 -11.52
C ILE A 45 -15.23 5.38 -11.99
N GLY A 46 -16.08 5.30 -13.02
CA GLY A 46 -16.73 6.46 -13.59
C GLY A 46 -17.72 7.11 -12.63
N PRO A 47 -18.01 8.39 -12.83
CA PRO A 47 -18.97 9.10 -12.00
C PRO A 47 -20.40 8.61 -12.24
N ASN A 48 -21.15 8.36 -11.17
CA ASN A 48 -22.59 8.18 -11.27
C ASN A 48 -23.28 9.53 -11.04
N TYR A 49 -23.69 10.15 -12.14
CA TYR A 49 -24.27 11.52 -12.14
C TYR A 49 -25.62 11.66 -11.42
N LYS A 50 -26.23 10.56 -10.99
CA LYS A 50 -27.57 10.57 -10.37
C LYS A 50 -27.62 11.05 -8.93
N HIS A 51 -26.47 11.10 -8.22
CA HIS A 51 -26.41 11.42 -6.78
C HIS A 51 -25.39 12.53 -6.49
N LYS A 52 -25.77 13.45 -5.58
CA LYS A 52 -24.95 14.62 -5.24
C LYS A 52 -23.72 14.30 -4.36
N ASP A 53 -23.79 13.27 -3.52
CA ASP A 53 -22.77 12.93 -2.54
C ASP A 53 -22.17 11.54 -2.80
N GLU A 54 -21.86 11.27 -4.08
CA GLU A 54 -21.21 10.02 -4.52
C GLU A 54 -19.76 10.00 -4.04
N ALA A 55 -19.38 8.90 -3.37
CA ALA A 55 -18.04 8.70 -2.87
C ALA A 55 -17.56 7.26 -3.07
N ILE A 56 -16.24 7.09 -3.26
CA ILE A 56 -15.54 5.81 -3.23
C ILE A 56 -14.92 5.66 -1.84
N ALA A 57 -15.13 4.52 -1.20
CA ALA A 57 -14.36 4.16 -0.03
C ALA A 57 -13.01 3.59 -0.46
N ILE A 58 -11.93 4.03 0.17
CA ILE A 58 -10.58 3.54 -0.07
C ILE A 58 -10.01 3.09 1.27
N SER A 59 -9.52 1.87 1.33
CA SER A 59 -8.83 1.33 2.49
C SER A 59 -7.61 0.53 2.07
N THR A 60 -6.70 0.29 3.01
CA THR A 60 -5.50 -0.52 2.76
C THR A 60 -5.30 -1.52 3.89
N ILE A 61 -4.72 -2.68 3.58
CA ILE A 61 -4.25 -3.68 4.53
C ILE A 61 -2.84 -4.10 4.14
N SER A 62 -1.95 -4.18 5.13
CA SER A 62 -0.53 -4.51 4.94
C SER A 62 0.13 -4.87 6.27
N ASP A 63 1.40 -5.24 6.19
CA ASP A 63 2.26 -5.46 7.34
C ASP A 63 1.59 -6.35 8.38
N VAL A 64 1.04 -7.48 7.86
CA VAL A 64 0.34 -8.48 8.66
C VAL A 64 1.34 -9.34 9.41
N HIS A 65 2.42 -9.74 8.74
CA HIS A 65 3.47 -10.59 9.31
C HIS A 65 2.87 -11.81 10.04
N THR A 66 2.09 -12.58 9.31
CA THR A 66 1.19 -13.64 9.83
C THR A 66 1.86 -14.56 10.84
N GLU A 67 3.08 -14.98 10.58
CA GLU A 67 3.81 -15.99 11.35
C GLU A 67 4.76 -15.42 12.38
N GLU A 68 4.99 -14.10 12.45
CA GLU A 68 5.91 -13.49 13.41
C GLU A 68 5.24 -13.33 14.78
N PRO A 69 5.77 -13.94 15.85
CA PRO A 69 5.25 -13.74 17.19
C PRO A 69 5.77 -12.42 17.79
N VAL A 70 4.90 -11.71 18.53
CA VAL A 70 5.31 -10.61 19.39
C VAL A 70 5.06 -10.99 20.83
N VAL A 71 6.15 -11.15 21.60
CA VAL A 71 6.11 -11.50 23.01
C VAL A 71 6.03 -10.23 23.84
N LYS A 72 5.04 -10.11 24.72
CA LYS A 72 4.78 -8.92 25.57
C LYS A 72 6.01 -8.40 26.29
N SER A 73 6.80 -9.28 26.92
CA SER A 73 7.98 -8.89 27.69
C SER A 73 9.06 -8.21 26.83
N ILE A 74 9.16 -8.59 25.55
CA ILE A 74 10.13 -8.01 24.62
C ILE A 74 9.77 -6.57 24.24
N VAL A 75 8.49 -6.25 24.19
CA VAL A 75 7.95 -4.95 23.74
C VAL A 75 7.33 -4.14 24.88
N ASN A 76 7.86 -4.25 26.10
CA ASN A 76 7.41 -3.51 27.28
C ASN A 76 5.89 -3.65 27.58
N ASN A 77 5.31 -4.80 27.28
CA ASN A 77 3.87 -5.12 27.41
C ASN A 77 2.94 -4.23 26.53
N LEU A 78 3.47 -3.56 25.53
CA LEU A 78 2.70 -2.68 24.65
C LEU A 78 1.92 -3.41 23.55
N ASN A 79 2.31 -4.64 23.23
CA ASN A 79 1.65 -5.45 22.20
C ASN A 79 1.87 -6.95 22.48
N GLU A 80 1.01 -7.74 21.88
CA GLU A 80 1.12 -9.19 21.74
C GLU A 80 0.62 -9.59 20.36
N TYR A 81 1.31 -10.55 19.74
CA TYR A 81 0.90 -11.07 18.46
C TYR A 81 1.25 -12.54 18.30
N ASN A 82 0.32 -13.30 17.73
CA ASN A 82 0.45 -14.70 17.41
C ASN A 82 -0.61 -15.04 16.33
N LEU A 83 -0.67 -16.29 15.89
CA LEU A 83 -1.58 -16.73 14.82
C LEU A 83 -3.05 -16.45 15.13
N GLN A 84 -3.49 -16.64 16.38
CA GLN A 84 -4.86 -16.36 16.78
C GLN A 84 -5.16 -14.87 16.71
N ILE A 85 -4.29 -14.02 17.24
CA ILE A 85 -4.44 -12.56 17.20
C ILE A 85 -4.37 -12.06 15.75
N CYS A 86 -3.56 -12.68 14.90
CA CYS A 86 -3.54 -12.42 13.46
C CYS A 86 -4.92 -12.62 12.84
N GLU A 87 -5.52 -13.80 13.02
CA GLU A 87 -6.86 -14.11 12.51
C GLU A 87 -7.92 -13.14 13.05
N GLU A 88 -7.88 -12.83 14.34
CA GLU A 88 -8.79 -11.86 14.97
C GLU A 88 -8.66 -10.46 14.35
N ARG A 89 -7.43 -9.96 14.18
CA ARG A 89 -7.18 -8.62 13.61
C ARG A 89 -7.54 -8.55 12.13
N VAL A 90 -7.24 -9.56 11.32
CA VAL A 90 -7.65 -9.62 9.92
C VAL A 90 -9.17 -9.64 9.80
N THR A 91 -9.84 -10.49 10.59
CA THR A 91 -11.31 -10.55 10.62
C THR A 91 -11.91 -9.21 11.06
N ARG A 92 -11.34 -8.60 12.07
CA ARG A 92 -11.77 -7.29 12.60
C ARG A 92 -11.58 -6.18 11.57
N TYR A 93 -10.50 -6.21 10.79
CA TYR A 93 -10.29 -5.26 9.71
C TYR A 93 -11.46 -5.28 8.72
N PHE A 94 -11.83 -6.41 8.17
CA PHE A 94 -12.91 -6.50 7.19
C PHE A 94 -14.27 -6.12 7.78
N LYS A 95 -14.57 -6.56 9.00
CA LYS A 95 -15.80 -6.19 9.70
C LYS A 95 -15.88 -4.69 9.98
N ARG A 96 -14.79 -4.08 10.44
CA ARG A 96 -14.74 -2.62 10.71
C ARG A 96 -14.73 -1.80 9.43
N LEU A 97 -14.10 -2.28 8.36
CA LEU A 97 -14.20 -1.64 7.05
C LEU A 97 -15.65 -1.56 6.57
N LEU A 98 -16.39 -2.67 6.66
CA LEU A 98 -17.82 -2.68 6.33
C LEU A 98 -18.62 -1.75 7.25
N TYR A 99 -18.31 -1.74 8.54
CA TYR A 99 -18.92 -0.80 9.48
C TYR A 99 -18.67 0.67 9.08
N MET A 100 -17.43 1.04 8.72
CA MET A 100 -17.07 2.40 8.29
C MET A 100 -17.81 2.82 7.03
N ILE A 101 -17.94 1.93 6.05
CA ILE A 101 -18.74 2.17 4.84
C ILE A 101 -20.20 2.44 5.22
N ASN A 102 -20.78 1.65 6.12
CA ASN A 102 -22.14 1.84 6.57
C ASN A 102 -22.33 3.13 7.37
N GLN A 103 -21.34 3.57 8.16
CA GLN A 103 -21.38 4.88 8.81
C GLN A 103 -21.34 6.02 7.79
N ALA A 104 -20.50 5.93 6.76
CA ALA A 104 -20.48 6.91 5.68
C ALA A 104 -21.84 6.99 4.97
N ARG A 105 -22.48 5.85 4.69
CA ARG A 105 -23.82 5.80 4.09
C ARG A 105 -24.88 6.46 4.99
N LYS A 106 -24.83 6.22 6.32
CA LYS A 106 -25.71 6.88 7.30
C LYS A 106 -25.47 8.38 7.38
N ALA A 107 -24.24 8.83 7.14
CA ALA A 107 -23.89 10.26 7.08
C ALA A 107 -24.28 10.94 5.75
N GLY A 108 -24.99 10.21 4.84
CA GLY A 108 -25.54 10.78 3.59
C GLY A 108 -24.67 10.55 2.36
N TYR A 109 -23.57 9.83 2.46
CA TYR A 109 -22.77 9.45 1.29
C TYR A 109 -23.39 8.25 0.55
N ARG A 110 -23.36 8.30 -0.78
CA ARG A 110 -23.58 7.14 -1.61
C ARG A 110 -22.23 6.46 -1.83
N VAL A 111 -22.02 5.29 -1.22
CA VAL A 111 -20.79 4.51 -1.31
C VAL A 111 -21.13 3.15 -1.93
N ASP A 112 -21.05 3.06 -3.25
CA ASP A 112 -21.30 1.82 -4.01
C ASP A 112 -20.00 1.17 -4.48
N ASN A 113 -18.89 1.89 -4.41
CA ASN A 113 -17.58 1.44 -4.87
C ASN A 113 -16.57 1.45 -3.73
N LEU A 114 -15.73 0.41 -3.69
CA LEU A 114 -14.68 0.23 -2.70
C LEU A 114 -13.36 -0.10 -3.39
N VAL A 115 -12.28 0.51 -2.92
CA VAL A 115 -10.91 0.09 -3.23
C VAL A 115 -10.26 -0.42 -1.95
N VAL A 116 -9.72 -1.64 -1.99
CA VAL A 116 -8.94 -2.22 -0.88
C VAL A 116 -7.54 -2.53 -1.35
N GLY A 117 -6.58 -1.67 -1.03
CA GLY A 117 -5.17 -1.89 -1.37
C GLY A 117 -4.55 -2.99 -0.50
N PHE A 118 -4.10 -4.08 -1.12
CA PHE A 118 -3.25 -5.09 -0.51
C PHE A 118 -1.80 -4.65 -0.74
N LEU A 119 -1.17 -4.06 0.31
CA LEU A 119 0.10 -3.37 0.15
C LEU A 119 1.32 -4.17 0.62
N GLY A 120 1.20 -5.50 0.68
CA GLY A 120 2.34 -6.39 0.97
C GLY A 120 2.65 -6.59 2.44
N ASP A 121 3.69 -7.36 2.68
CA ASP A 121 4.14 -7.87 3.98
C ASP A 121 3.03 -8.58 4.77
N PHE A 122 2.28 -9.42 4.04
CA PHE A 122 1.31 -10.34 4.64
C PHE A 122 1.99 -11.49 5.37
N ILE A 123 3.20 -11.86 4.96
CA ILE A 123 4.07 -12.82 5.62
C ILE A 123 5.39 -12.17 6.00
N THR A 124 6.06 -12.71 7.01
CA THR A 124 7.40 -12.27 7.44
C THR A 124 8.51 -12.91 6.61
N GLY A 125 8.33 -14.16 6.21
CA GLY A 125 9.30 -14.89 5.40
C GLY A 125 10.64 -15.07 6.11
N TYR A 126 11.69 -15.33 5.33
CA TYR A 126 13.05 -15.65 5.81
C TYR A 126 14.08 -14.67 5.23
N ILE A 127 13.77 -13.37 5.23
CA ILE A 127 14.70 -12.36 4.70
C ILE A 127 15.84 -11.99 5.66
N HIS A 128 15.69 -12.32 6.94
CA HIS A 128 16.68 -12.19 8.00
C HIS A 128 16.81 -13.52 8.74
N GLU A 129 18.02 -13.88 9.15
CA GLU A 129 18.32 -15.16 9.81
C GLU A 129 17.51 -15.35 11.11
N GLU A 130 17.34 -14.31 11.90
CA GLU A 130 16.54 -14.33 13.13
C GLU A 130 15.07 -14.77 12.89
N LEU A 131 14.51 -14.44 11.71
CA LEU A 131 13.12 -14.78 11.40
C LEU A 131 12.93 -16.28 11.16
N GLU A 132 13.97 -17.00 10.74
CA GLU A 132 13.93 -18.46 10.63
C GLU A 132 13.82 -19.15 11.99
N GLU A 133 14.36 -18.50 13.04
CA GLU A 133 14.35 -19.03 14.40
C GLU A 133 13.03 -18.75 15.14
N VAL A 134 12.41 -17.60 14.88
CA VAL A 134 11.27 -17.11 15.68
C VAL A 134 9.91 -17.33 15.04
N ASN A 135 9.83 -17.45 13.72
CA ASN A 135 8.56 -17.59 13.01
C ASN A 135 7.81 -18.88 13.41
N LEU A 136 6.52 -18.77 13.68
CA LEU A 136 5.65 -19.87 14.11
C LEU A 136 5.29 -20.84 12.96
N LEU A 137 5.40 -20.40 11.72
CA LEU A 137 5.08 -21.16 10.52
C LEU A 137 6.19 -20.96 9.47
N THR A 138 6.30 -21.88 8.55
CA THR A 138 7.10 -21.66 7.34
C THR A 138 6.41 -20.63 6.42
N PRO A 139 7.14 -19.92 5.54
CA PRO A 139 6.55 -18.96 4.61
C PRO A 139 5.44 -19.54 3.76
N VAL A 140 5.52 -20.83 3.39
CA VAL A 140 4.47 -21.54 2.63
C VAL A 140 3.20 -21.70 3.46
N GLN A 141 3.34 -22.13 4.73
CA GLN A 141 2.19 -22.30 5.63
C GLN A 141 1.54 -20.93 5.96
N ALA A 142 2.35 -19.92 6.23
CA ALA A 142 1.88 -18.56 6.47
C ALA A 142 1.11 -18.02 5.26
N THR A 143 1.63 -18.23 4.05
CA THR A 143 0.96 -17.84 2.80
C THR A 143 -0.40 -18.50 2.64
N LEU A 144 -0.52 -19.79 2.94
CA LEU A 144 -1.81 -20.51 2.87
C LEU A 144 -2.79 -19.97 3.91
N LEU A 145 -2.36 -19.76 5.14
CA LEU A 145 -3.22 -19.25 6.22
C LEU A 145 -3.77 -17.86 5.87
N ILE A 146 -2.88 -16.92 5.52
CA ILE A 146 -3.33 -15.55 5.21
C ILE A 146 -4.19 -15.51 3.94
N GLN A 147 -3.91 -16.34 2.94
CA GLN A 147 -4.73 -16.46 1.74
C GLN A 147 -6.18 -16.81 2.09
N GLU A 148 -6.40 -17.78 2.97
CA GLU A 148 -7.75 -18.15 3.42
C GLU A 148 -8.45 -17.01 4.14
N LEU A 149 -7.75 -16.30 5.03
CA LEU A 149 -8.30 -15.17 5.77
C LEU A 149 -8.70 -14.03 4.83
N LEU A 150 -7.87 -13.72 3.82
CA LEU A 150 -8.17 -12.71 2.82
C LEU A 150 -9.37 -13.10 1.95
N ILE A 151 -9.48 -14.35 1.53
CA ILE A 151 -10.65 -14.86 0.78
C ILE A 151 -11.92 -14.70 1.61
N LYS A 152 -11.91 -15.07 2.90
CA LYS A 152 -13.05 -14.90 3.81
C LYS A 152 -13.45 -13.42 3.93
N GLY A 153 -12.45 -12.53 4.03
CA GLY A 153 -12.69 -11.09 4.09
C GLY A 153 -13.26 -10.50 2.80
N ILE A 154 -12.75 -10.91 1.64
CA ILE A 154 -13.27 -10.50 0.32
C ILE A 154 -14.71 -10.97 0.16
N LYS A 155 -15.00 -12.22 0.55
CA LYS A 155 -16.35 -12.79 0.53
C LYS A 155 -17.31 -11.93 1.37
N LEU A 156 -16.96 -11.62 2.60
CA LEU A 156 -17.77 -10.75 3.47
C LEU A 156 -18.08 -9.39 2.79
N LEU A 157 -17.09 -8.74 2.19
CA LEU A 157 -17.29 -7.46 1.51
C LEU A 157 -18.18 -7.58 0.27
N SER A 158 -18.01 -8.66 -0.50
CA SER A 158 -18.78 -8.90 -1.72
C SER A 158 -20.26 -9.21 -1.44
N GLU A 159 -20.52 -10.05 -0.44
CA GLU A 159 -21.88 -10.53 -0.11
C GLU A 159 -22.64 -9.51 0.75
N ASP A 160 -22.02 -9.00 1.82
CA ASP A 160 -22.69 -8.16 2.82
C ASP A 160 -22.49 -6.66 2.56
N GLY A 161 -21.50 -6.28 1.75
CA GLY A 161 -21.11 -4.90 1.53
C GLY A 161 -22.12 -4.08 0.73
N LYS A 162 -23.01 -4.73 -0.03
CA LYS A 162 -23.93 -4.06 -0.98
C LYS A 162 -23.18 -3.07 -1.87
N LEU A 163 -22.05 -3.55 -2.42
CA LEU A 163 -21.15 -2.77 -3.26
C LEU A 163 -21.33 -3.18 -4.72
N GLU A 164 -21.41 -2.20 -5.61
CA GLU A 164 -21.47 -2.43 -7.06
C GLU A 164 -20.11 -2.94 -7.58
N LYS A 165 -19.00 -2.39 -7.03
CA LYS A 165 -17.64 -2.78 -7.41
C LYS A 165 -16.67 -2.71 -6.26
N ILE A 166 -15.82 -3.72 -6.16
CA ILE A 166 -14.67 -3.81 -5.25
C ILE A 166 -13.42 -4.00 -6.10
N ILE A 167 -12.48 -3.06 -6.03
CA ILE A 167 -11.19 -3.15 -6.72
C ILE A 167 -10.11 -3.41 -5.68
N ILE A 168 -9.30 -4.43 -5.91
CA ILE A 168 -8.22 -4.84 -5.01
C ILE A 168 -6.88 -4.73 -5.75
N PRO A 169 -6.21 -3.57 -5.69
CA PRO A 169 -4.83 -3.44 -6.14
C PRO A 169 -3.91 -4.19 -5.18
N CYS A 170 -3.12 -5.15 -5.72
CA CYS A 170 -2.24 -6.03 -4.97
C CYS A 170 -0.78 -5.77 -5.32
N VAL A 171 0.00 -5.26 -4.39
CA VAL A 171 1.45 -5.09 -4.55
C VAL A 171 2.19 -5.95 -3.53
N PRO A 172 3.24 -6.70 -3.93
CA PRO A 172 4.00 -7.51 -3.00
C PRO A 172 4.87 -6.64 -2.10
N GLY A 173 5.06 -7.08 -0.86
CA GLY A 173 6.01 -6.50 0.06
C GLY A 173 7.43 -7.04 -0.11
N ASN A 174 8.36 -6.51 0.67
CA ASN A 174 9.75 -6.95 0.61
C ASN A 174 10.01 -8.24 1.41
N HIS A 175 9.16 -8.58 2.38
CA HIS A 175 9.28 -9.78 3.20
C HIS A 175 8.88 -11.07 2.48
N SER A 176 7.98 -10.99 1.51
CA SER A 176 7.47 -12.14 0.77
C SER A 176 8.41 -12.66 -0.33
N ARG A 177 9.57 -12.03 -0.54
CA ARG A 177 10.51 -12.43 -1.60
C ARG A 177 11.12 -13.80 -1.35
N THR A 178 11.27 -14.59 -2.41
CA THR A 178 11.95 -15.91 -2.38
C THR A 178 13.47 -15.79 -2.61
N THR A 179 13.96 -14.59 -2.88
CA THR A 179 15.38 -14.33 -3.16
C THR A 179 16.08 -13.66 -1.99
N ARG A 180 17.35 -14.01 -1.73
CA ARG A 180 18.13 -13.42 -0.63
C ARG A 180 18.26 -11.89 -0.72
N LYS A 181 18.37 -11.35 -1.95
CA LYS A 181 18.47 -9.90 -2.20
C LYS A 181 17.29 -9.43 -3.03
N LYS A 182 16.80 -8.21 -2.79
CA LYS A 182 15.77 -7.56 -3.60
C LYS A 182 16.13 -7.58 -5.08
N ARG A 183 15.15 -7.85 -5.94
CA ARG A 183 15.24 -7.84 -7.40
C ARG A 183 14.31 -6.76 -7.93
N PHE A 184 14.81 -5.86 -8.77
CA PHE A 184 14.00 -4.77 -9.32
C PHE A 184 13.21 -5.19 -10.57
N THR A 185 13.82 -5.95 -11.49
CA THR A 185 13.16 -6.35 -12.74
C THR A 185 12.27 -7.58 -12.58
N THR A 186 12.63 -8.51 -11.70
CA THR A 186 11.96 -9.80 -11.55
C THR A 186 11.40 -10.03 -10.15
N GLY A 187 11.35 -8.96 -9.32
CA GLY A 187 10.93 -9.04 -7.91
C GLY A 187 9.53 -9.58 -7.76
N TYR A 188 8.58 -9.05 -8.51
CA TYR A 188 7.18 -9.41 -8.44
C TYR A 188 6.95 -10.93 -8.56
N LYS A 189 7.58 -11.59 -9.55
CA LYS A 189 7.42 -13.04 -9.79
C LYS A 189 8.27 -13.94 -8.88
N ASN A 190 9.11 -13.37 -8.04
CA ASN A 190 9.89 -14.06 -7.01
C ASN A 190 9.32 -13.72 -5.62
N SER A 191 8.01 -13.81 -5.45
CA SER A 191 7.27 -13.45 -4.25
C SER A 191 6.19 -14.46 -3.94
N TYR A 192 6.11 -14.91 -2.69
CA TYR A 192 5.01 -15.74 -2.20
C TYR A 192 3.68 -15.00 -2.29
N GLU A 193 3.66 -13.69 -2.04
CA GLU A 193 2.44 -12.88 -2.14
C GLU A 193 1.95 -12.74 -3.57
N TRP A 194 2.84 -12.59 -4.54
CA TRP A 194 2.42 -12.57 -5.94
C TRP A 194 1.73 -13.88 -6.34
N LEU A 195 2.28 -15.03 -5.88
CA LEU A 195 1.63 -16.33 -6.07
C LEU A 195 0.27 -16.38 -5.34
N MET A 196 0.22 -15.92 -4.09
CA MET A 196 -1.01 -15.86 -3.30
C MET A 196 -2.09 -15.03 -3.99
N TYR A 197 -1.76 -13.84 -4.49
CA TYR A 197 -2.70 -12.97 -5.18
C TYR A 197 -3.26 -13.62 -6.45
N ASN A 198 -2.42 -14.32 -7.22
CA ASN A 198 -2.86 -15.07 -8.39
C ASN A 198 -3.79 -16.24 -8.00
N ASN A 199 -3.50 -16.94 -6.91
CA ASN A 199 -4.36 -17.99 -6.38
C ASN A 199 -5.72 -17.43 -5.95
N ILE A 200 -5.75 -16.30 -5.23
CA ILE A 200 -6.99 -15.63 -4.82
C ILE A 200 -7.79 -15.22 -6.07
N LYS A 201 -7.13 -14.59 -7.04
CA LYS A 201 -7.78 -14.17 -8.30
C LYS A 201 -8.39 -15.35 -9.04
N LYS A 202 -7.65 -16.45 -9.15
CA LYS A 202 -8.14 -17.68 -9.78
C LYS A 202 -9.34 -18.26 -9.03
N TYR A 203 -9.27 -18.34 -7.71
CA TYR A 203 -10.38 -18.82 -6.87
C TYR A 203 -11.66 -18.01 -7.08
N LEU A 204 -11.56 -16.67 -7.13
CA LEU A 204 -12.70 -15.78 -7.36
C LEU A 204 -13.33 -15.99 -8.74
N ILE A 205 -12.52 -16.28 -9.77
CA ILE A 205 -12.99 -16.57 -11.13
C ILE A 205 -13.67 -17.93 -11.17
N ASP A 206 -13.03 -18.96 -10.63
CA ASP A 206 -13.47 -20.36 -10.70
C ASP A 206 -14.78 -20.61 -9.90
N VAL A 207 -14.92 -19.93 -8.76
CA VAL A 207 -16.14 -20.02 -7.94
C VAL A 207 -17.29 -19.22 -8.53
N GLY A 208 -17.00 -18.20 -9.36
CA GLY A 208 -17.98 -17.43 -10.12
C GLY A 208 -18.97 -16.59 -9.30
N SER A 209 -18.77 -16.51 -7.97
CA SER A 209 -19.71 -15.87 -7.02
C SER A 209 -19.36 -14.39 -6.74
N PHE A 210 -18.26 -13.89 -7.29
CA PHE A 210 -17.69 -12.58 -6.95
C PHE A 210 -17.65 -11.63 -8.14
N ASN A 211 -18.78 -11.52 -8.86
CA ASN A 211 -18.89 -10.71 -10.09
C ASN A 211 -18.59 -9.21 -9.87
N ASN A 212 -18.68 -8.74 -8.64
CA ASN A 212 -18.39 -7.35 -8.26
C ASN A 212 -16.94 -7.15 -7.78
N VAL A 213 -16.07 -8.17 -7.80
CA VAL A 213 -14.68 -8.07 -7.34
C VAL A 213 -13.71 -8.12 -8.52
N GLU A 214 -12.80 -7.16 -8.57
CA GLU A 214 -11.69 -7.09 -9.52
C GLU A 214 -10.36 -7.06 -8.78
N ILE A 215 -9.47 -8.02 -9.07
CA ILE A 215 -8.10 -8.07 -8.52
C ILE A 215 -7.12 -7.65 -9.60
N ILE A 216 -6.28 -6.65 -9.26
CA ILE A 216 -5.24 -6.11 -10.12
C ILE A 216 -3.90 -6.52 -9.55
N ILE A 217 -3.14 -7.31 -10.32
CA ILE A 217 -1.82 -7.82 -9.95
C ILE A 217 -0.83 -7.33 -11.00
N PRO A 218 0.07 -6.40 -10.66
CA PRO A 218 1.01 -5.83 -11.61
C PRO A 218 2.23 -6.73 -11.82
N GLU A 219 2.91 -6.52 -12.93
CA GLU A 219 4.28 -6.99 -13.14
C GLU A 219 5.33 -5.95 -12.70
N SER A 220 4.95 -5.12 -11.73
CA SER A 220 5.75 -4.03 -11.18
C SER A 220 5.50 -3.88 -9.69
N GLU A 221 6.18 -2.94 -9.05
CA GLU A 221 6.00 -2.58 -7.64
C GLU A 221 4.93 -1.48 -7.44
N PHE A 222 4.25 -1.06 -8.52
CA PHE A 222 3.32 0.08 -8.52
C PHE A 222 2.03 -0.23 -9.27
N ILE A 223 0.91 0.25 -8.73
CA ILE A 223 -0.39 0.27 -9.40
C ILE A 223 -0.92 1.71 -9.37
N TYR A 224 -1.47 2.14 -10.50
CA TYR A 224 -2.13 3.44 -10.62
C TYR A 224 -3.60 3.24 -10.94
N LEU A 225 -4.49 3.89 -10.18
CA LEU A 225 -5.93 3.88 -10.41
C LEU A 225 -6.42 5.31 -10.60
N ASN A 226 -7.17 5.55 -11.65
CA ASN A 226 -7.91 6.80 -11.81
C ASN A 226 -9.30 6.64 -11.18
N LEU A 227 -9.55 7.34 -10.07
CA LEU A 227 -10.80 7.31 -9.32
C LEU A 227 -11.41 8.71 -9.35
N PHE A 228 -12.52 8.89 -10.05
CA PHE A 228 -13.16 10.20 -10.24
C PHE A 228 -12.26 11.30 -10.82
N GLY A 229 -11.25 10.94 -11.61
CA GLY A 229 -10.26 11.88 -12.13
C GLY A 229 -9.04 12.09 -11.22
N TYR A 230 -9.02 11.50 -10.03
CA TYR A 230 -7.87 11.53 -9.11
C TYR A 230 -6.99 10.30 -9.33
N VAL A 231 -5.73 10.52 -9.66
CA VAL A 231 -4.75 9.44 -9.87
C VAL A 231 -4.23 8.98 -8.51
N ASN A 232 -4.52 7.73 -8.16
CA ASN A 232 -4.11 7.08 -6.92
C ASN A 232 -3.01 6.05 -7.23
N LYS A 233 -1.86 6.17 -6.55
CA LYS A 233 -0.74 5.24 -6.63
C LYS A 233 -0.73 4.32 -5.42
N PHE A 234 -0.58 3.03 -5.64
CA PHE A 234 -0.42 2.00 -4.60
C PHE A 234 0.95 1.36 -4.73
N SER A 235 1.67 1.25 -3.62
CA SER A 235 2.97 0.56 -3.53
C SER A 235 3.23 0.12 -2.10
N HIS A 236 4.16 -0.83 -1.90
CA HIS A 236 4.53 -1.25 -0.55
C HIS A 236 5.22 -0.11 0.22
N GLY A 237 6.21 0.56 -0.37
CA GLY A 237 6.87 1.71 0.28
C GLY A 237 8.33 1.50 0.65
N ASP A 238 8.93 0.36 0.31
CA ASP A 238 10.33 0.00 0.59
C ASP A 238 11.35 0.58 -0.42
N HIS A 239 10.95 1.66 -1.14
CA HIS A 239 11.77 2.27 -2.20
C HIS A 239 12.66 3.41 -1.73
N PHE A 240 12.54 3.82 -0.49
CA PHE A 240 13.34 4.89 0.10
C PHE A 240 13.75 4.52 1.53
N ASN A 241 14.87 5.07 1.98
CA ASN A 241 15.39 4.78 3.30
C ASN A 241 14.96 5.84 4.31
N TYR A 242 14.71 5.42 5.55
CA TYR A 242 14.59 6.31 6.69
C TYR A 242 15.91 7.09 6.85
N GLN A 243 15.81 8.39 6.95
CA GLN A 243 16.95 9.26 7.27
C GLN A 243 16.72 9.81 8.68
N GLY A 244 17.46 9.32 9.65
CA GLY A 244 17.38 9.78 11.03
C GLY A 244 17.54 11.29 11.13
N GLY A 245 16.94 11.91 12.15
CA GLY A 245 16.98 13.33 12.39
C GLY A 245 15.62 14.03 12.37
N ILE A 246 15.63 15.36 12.41
CA ILE A 246 14.43 16.19 12.41
C ILE A 246 13.66 15.95 11.10
N GLY A 247 12.38 15.57 11.21
CA GLY A 247 11.51 15.26 10.08
C GLY A 247 11.35 13.77 9.76
N GLY A 248 12.10 12.88 10.42
CA GLY A 248 11.91 11.43 10.39
C GLY A 248 11.60 10.87 9.01
N LEU A 249 10.46 10.22 8.87
CA LEU A 249 9.99 9.63 7.62
C LEU A 249 9.44 10.68 6.63
N GLU A 250 8.90 11.82 7.09
CA GLU A 250 8.19 12.76 6.23
C GLU A 250 9.05 13.39 5.14
N VAL A 251 10.30 13.76 5.45
CA VAL A 251 11.19 14.41 4.48
C VAL A 251 11.62 13.46 3.36
N PRO A 252 12.11 12.24 3.65
CA PRO A 252 12.38 11.24 2.61
C PRO A 252 11.17 10.93 1.74
N LEU A 253 10.01 10.77 2.36
CA LEU A 253 8.75 10.48 1.70
C LEU A 253 8.33 11.60 0.73
N LYS A 254 8.35 12.86 1.18
CA LYS A 254 8.05 14.01 0.31
C LYS A 254 9.02 14.11 -0.87
N LYS A 255 10.32 13.86 -0.65
CA LYS A 255 11.33 13.85 -1.73
C LYS A 255 11.07 12.72 -2.73
N TRP A 256 10.74 11.53 -2.26
CA TRP A 256 10.42 10.40 -3.12
C TRP A 256 9.20 10.69 -3.99
N ILE A 257 8.11 11.18 -3.41
CA ILE A 257 6.90 11.55 -4.14
C ILE A 257 7.15 12.61 -5.21
N LEU A 258 7.97 13.63 -4.90
CA LEU A 258 8.32 14.65 -5.89
C LEU A 258 9.05 14.04 -7.10
N ARG A 259 9.94 13.06 -6.88
CA ARG A 259 10.64 12.35 -7.96
C ARG A 259 9.69 11.50 -8.78
N GLU A 260 8.83 10.72 -8.13
CA GLU A 260 7.84 9.88 -8.78
C GLU A 260 6.83 10.69 -9.59
N ASN A 261 6.37 11.82 -9.06
CA ASN A 261 5.45 12.72 -9.75
C ASN A 261 6.06 13.44 -10.98
N ALA A 262 7.37 13.34 -11.16
CA ALA A 262 8.01 13.77 -12.39
C ALA A 262 7.83 12.74 -13.53
N VAL A 263 7.49 11.50 -13.19
CA VAL A 263 7.20 10.43 -14.16
C VAL A 263 5.69 10.34 -14.38
N ILE A 264 4.93 10.07 -13.34
CA ILE A 264 3.45 10.04 -13.37
C ILE A 264 2.94 10.90 -12.22
N LYS A 265 2.22 11.97 -12.56
CA LYS A 265 1.62 12.85 -11.55
C LYS A 265 0.50 12.13 -10.82
N THR A 266 0.63 12.01 -9.50
CA THR A 266 -0.38 11.40 -8.63
C THR A 266 -1.02 12.43 -7.72
N ASP A 267 -2.30 12.23 -7.41
CA ASP A 267 -3.05 13.03 -6.44
C ASP A 267 -2.93 12.46 -5.04
N MET A 268 -2.84 11.11 -4.92
CA MET A 268 -2.65 10.42 -3.65
C MET A 268 -1.76 9.19 -3.83
N SER A 269 -0.83 8.99 -2.91
CA SER A 269 0.01 7.79 -2.80
C SER A 269 -0.35 7.01 -1.54
N TRP A 270 -0.61 5.72 -1.69
CA TRP A 270 -0.92 4.77 -0.62
C TRP A 270 0.27 3.85 -0.45
N ILE A 271 0.90 3.89 0.72
CA ILE A 271 2.09 3.11 1.05
C ILE A 271 1.98 2.43 2.41
N ALA A 272 2.85 1.47 2.66
CA ALA A 272 2.95 0.65 3.86
C ALA A 272 4.41 0.59 4.36
N HIS A 273 4.89 -0.58 4.82
CA HIS A 273 6.29 -0.87 5.17
C HIS A 273 6.81 -0.24 6.46
N TRP A 274 6.37 0.96 6.78
CA TRP A 274 6.95 1.76 7.86
C TRP A 274 6.32 1.50 9.22
N HIS A 275 5.27 0.69 9.27
CA HIS A 275 4.52 0.35 10.49
C HIS A 275 4.02 1.56 11.27
N GLN A 276 3.89 2.72 10.62
CA GLN A 276 3.44 3.98 11.21
C GLN A 276 2.25 4.51 10.42
N TYR A 277 1.18 4.87 11.14
CA TYR A 277 0.00 5.47 10.52
C TYR A 277 0.22 6.97 10.30
N ILE A 278 0.47 7.38 9.05
CA ILE A 278 0.76 8.78 8.72
C ILE A 278 -0.23 9.29 7.66
N VAL A 279 -0.75 10.48 7.89
CA VAL A 279 -1.67 11.18 6.99
C VAL A 279 -1.03 12.49 6.56
N LEU A 280 -0.58 12.56 5.32
CA LEU A 280 -0.05 13.76 4.70
C LEU A 280 -0.95 14.21 3.56
N ASN A 281 -0.74 15.43 3.04
CA ASN A 281 -1.59 16.01 2.00
C ASN A 281 -1.79 15.08 0.78
N LYS A 282 -0.69 14.46 0.30
CA LYS A 282 -0.72 13.57 -0.90
C LYS A 282 -0.27 12.15 -0.62
N VAL A 283 -0.22 11.75 0.66
CA VAL A 283 0.24 10.41 1.05
C VAL A 283 -0.55 9.89 2.22
N ARG A 284 -0.82 8.60 2.16
CA ARG A 284 -1.30 7.78 3.26
C ARG A 284 -0.28 6.68 3.51
N VAL A 285 0.34 6.69 4.67
CA VAL A 285 1.16 5.57 5.14
C VAL A 285 0.27 4.70 5.99
N ASN A 286 0.16 3.42 5.64
CA ASN A 286 -0.62 2.47 6.41
C ASN A 286 0.09 2.14 7.73
N GLY A 287 -0.63 1.96 8.80
CA GLY A 287 -0.09 1.34 9.99
C GLY A 287 0.17 -0.15 9.77
N SER A 288 0.55 -0.89 10.80
CA SER A 288 0.78 -2.32 10.69
C SER A 288 -0.30 -3.14 11.40
N LEU A 289 -0.64 -4.31 10.85
CA LEU A 289 -1.57 -5.23 11.50
C LEU A 289 -0.92 -5.95 12.67
N ILE A 290 0.37 -6.32 12.52
CA ILE A 290 1.16 -6.89 13.62
C ILE A 290 1.26 -5.92 14.80
N GLY A 291 1.29 -4.60 14.54
CA GLY A 291 1.46 -3.57 15.57
C GLY A 291 2.91 -3.41 16.02
N TYR A 292 3.10 -2.87 17.21
CA TYR A 292 4.43 -2.60 17.77
C TYR A 292 5.17 -3.91 18.08
N ASN A 293 6.26 -4.18 17.36
CA ASN A 293 7.07 -5.40 17.47
C ASN A 293 8.51 -5.11 17.92
N SER A 294 9.34 -6.15 17.99
CA SER A 294 10.75 -6.04 18.40
C SER A 294 11.56 -5.12 17.49
N TYR A 295 11.29 -5.15 16.18
CA TYR A 295 11.92 -4.25 15.20
C TYR A 295 11.57 -2.79 15.48
N ALA A 296 10.29 -2.47 15.63
CA ALA A 296 9.84 -1.12 15.93
C ALA A 296 10.45 -0.59 17.23
N ARG A 297 10.56 -1.45 18.25
CA ARG A 297 11.24 -1.12 19.51
C ARG A 297 12.73 -0.84 19.33
N ALA A 298 13.43 -1.70 18.59
CA ALA A 298 14.88 -1.56 18.38
C ALA A 298 15.24 -0.27 17.64
N TYR A 299 14.38 0.16 16.69
CA TYR A 299 14.57 1.40 15.94
C TYR A 299 13.92 2.65 16.58
N GLY A 300 13.31 2.49 17.75
CA GLY A 300 12.74 3.63 18.50
C GLY A 300 11.51 4.24 17.84
N PHE A 301 10.70 3.43 17.13
CA PHE A 301 9.44 3.88 16.60
C PHE A 301 8.46 4.19 17.75
N GLU A 302 7.60 5.17 17.53
CA GLU A 302 6.55 5.49 18.49
C GLU A 302 5.53 4.34 18.56
N PRO A 303 5.20 3.82 19.76
CA PRO A 303 4.19 2.80 19.89
C PRO A 303 2.81 3.33 19.48
N GLU A 304 2.14 2.61 18.60
CA GLU A 304 0.77 2.90 18.24
C GLU A 304 -0.08 1.63 18.19
N PRO A 305 -1.41 1.72 18.42
CA PRO A 305 -2.29 0.58 18.26
C PRO A 305 -2.32 0.14 16.80
N PRO A 306 -2.44 -1.17 16.53
CA PRO A 306 -2.62 -1.67 15.16
C PRO A 306 -3.80 -1.01 14.48
N LYS A 307 -3.57 -0.36 13.34
CA LYS A 307 -4.59 0.40 12.62
C LYS A 307 -4.28 0.51 11.14
N MET A 308 -5.34 0.60 10.33
CA MET A 308 -5.29 0.65 8.87
C MET A 308 -5.93 1.93 8.35
N GLN A 309 -5.57 2.34 7.16
CA GLN A 309 -6.13 3.51 6.50
C GLN A 309 -7.58 3.25 6.05
N PHE A 310 -8.44 4.25 6.25
CA PHE A 310 -9.74 4.38 5.61
C PHE A 310 -9.97 5.82 5.20
N GLN A 311 -10.41 6.03 3.98
CA GLN A 311 -10.68 7.36 3.43
C GLN A 311 -11.86 7.33 2.48
N LEU A 312 -12.64 8.41 2.43
CA LEU A 312 -13.59 8.65 1.36
C LEU A 312 -13.00 9.59 0.31
N LEU A 313 -13.18 9.23 -0.94
CA LEU A 313 -12.97 10.10 -2.09
C LEU A 313 -14.34 10.54 -2.60
N ASP A 314 -14.72 11.76 -2.24
CA ASP A 314 -15.93 12.41 -2.74
C ASP A 314 -15.66 12.94 -4.15
N LYS A 315 -16.59 12.68 -5.05
CA LYS A 315 -16.47 13.04 -6.45
C LYS A 315 -16.25 14.54 -6.69
N ARG A 316 -16.86 15.39 -5.87
CA ARG A 316 -16.83 16.86 -6.03
C ARG A 316 -15.80 17.52 -5.12
N ARG A 317 -15.60 16.95 -3.91
CA ARG A 317 -14.77 17.56 -2.87
C ARG A 317 -13.38 16.93 -2.77
N GLY A 318 -13.12 15.80 -3.51
CA GLY A 318 -11.87 15.07 -3.44
C GLY A 318 -11.75 14.21 -2.17
N PHE A 319 -10.55 14.09 -1.65
CA PHE A 319 -10.29 13.29 -0.45
C PHE A 319 -10.87 13.98 0.79
N THR A 320 -11.91 13.38 1.36
CA THR A 320 -12.65 13.91 2.52
C THR A 320 -12.35 13.06 3.75
N LEU A 321 -13.36 12.54 4.41
CA LEU A 321 -13.32 11.81 5.66
C LEU A 321 -12.16 10.77 5.68
N ASN A 322 -11.20 10.98 6.60
CA ASN A 322 -10.11 10.07 6.88
C ASN A 322 -10.21 9.60 8.33
N ASN A 323 -10.33 8.30 8.54
CA ASN A 323 -10.40 7.68 9.87
C ASN A 323 -9.56 6.40 9.89
N PRO A 324 -8.82 6.13 10.97
CA PRO A 324 -8.15 4.84 11.13
C PRO A 324 -9.17 3.72 11.41
N ILE A 325 -8.95 2.55 10.82
CA ILE A 325 -9.57 1.31 11.26
C ILE A 325 -8.68 0.71 12.35
N ILE A 326 -9.06 0.88 13.61
CA ILE A 326 -8.31 0.37 14.75
C ILE A 326 -8.61 -1.12 14.92
N LEU A 327 -7.59 -1.95 15.14
CA LEU A 327 -7.70 -3.42 15.12
C LEU A 327 -7.70 -4.05 16.52
N THR A 328 -7.51 -3.27 17.56
CA THR A 328 -7.60 -3.71 18.96
C THR A 328 -8.85 -3.12 19.64
N ASP A 329 -9.24 -3.72 20.73
CA ASP A 329 -10.14 -3.09 21.68
C ASP A 329 -9.30 -2.19 22.61
N TRP A 330 -9.85 -1.08 23.02
CA TRP A 330 -9.25 -0.15 23.99
C TRP A 330 -9.35 -0.72 25.38
#